data_c6c8a5132caf610a8e9cd00f4f311ee4
#
_entry.id   c6c8a5132caf610a8e9cd00f4f311ee4
#
_cell.length_a   1.000
_cell.length_b   1.000
_cell.length_c   1.000
_cell.angle_alpha   90.00
_cell.angle_beta   90.00
_cell.angle_gamma   90.00
#
_symmetry.space_group_name_H-M   'P 1'
#
loop_
_entity.id
_entity.type
_entity.pdbx_description
1 polymer ?
#
loop_
_entity_poly.entity_id
_entity_poly.type
_entity_poly.pdbx_seq_one_letter_code
_entity_poly.pdbx_strand_id
1 'polypeptide(L)'
;MTLPQQRKAPLWLRVILLMATAALLIGLVGLGTAAIGGQFKLTENARQLVVPLALFLLGLLSWMLARPRLRLGSDGVVASKPVSGSIALCGLFFAMFASAELVTAIADAGLVAILDVSLMLVALLSIVLGVWCAVAGTGNLLRSSHGVPR
;
A
#
# COMPACT_ATOMS: atom_id res chain seq x y z
N MET A 1 34.53 7.78 21.84
CA MET A 1 33.37 6.96 21.41
C MET A 1 32.22 7.91 21.07
N THR A 2 32.09 8.27 19.82
CA THR A 2 30.96 9.10 19.33
C THR A 2 29.75 8.18 19.17
N LEU A 3 28.73 8.41 20.00
CA LEU A 3 27.44 7.72 19.88
C LEU A 3 26.91 7.89 18.44
N PRO A 4 26.47 6.82 17.76
CA PRO A 4 25.90 6.93 16.45
C PRO A 4 24.67 7.84 16.54
N GLN A 5 24.73 8.99 15.86
CA GLN A 5 23.58 9.87 15.72
C GLN A 5 22.43 9.04 15.11
N GLN A 6 21.45 8.70 15.93
CA GLN A 6 20.20 8.13 15.44
C GLN A 6 19.58 9.15 14.47
N ARG A 7 19.82 8.98 13.18
CA ARG A 7 19.13 9.77 12.14
C ARG A 7 17.63 9.59 12.36
N LYS A 8 16.99 10.65 12.81
CA LYS A 8 15.52 10.67 12.98
C LYS A 8 14.92 10.25 11.66
N ALA A 9 14.11 9.18 11.69
CA ALA A 9 13.44 8.68 10.50
C ALA A 9 12.65 9.83 9.83
N PRO A 10 12.74 9.99 8.52
CA PRO A 10 12.11 11.08 7.80
C PRO A 10 10.59 11.07 8.00
N LEU A 11 9.99 12.25 8.11
CA LEU A 11 8.58 12.43 8.40
C LEU A 11 7.68 11.66 7.42
N TRP A 12 8.04 11.68 6.13
CA TRP A 12 7.28 10.99 5.09
C TRP A 12 7.16 9.47 5.31
N LEU A 13 8.21 8.83 5.85
CA LEU A 13 8.19 7.40 6.14
C LEU A 13 7.23 7.06 7.30
N ARG A 14 7.11 7.97 8.28
CA ARG A 14 6.13 7.85 9.36
C ARG A 14 4.70 8.00 8.84
N VAL A 15 4.50 8.94 7.91
CA VAL A 15 3.20 9.14 7.25
C VAL A 15 2.80 7.89 6.46
N ILE A 16 3.72 7.32 5.67
CA ILE A 16 3.46 6.07 4.93
C ILE A 16 3.10 4.93 5.88
N LEU A 17 3.81 4.80 7.01
CA LEU A 17 3.50 3.77 8.00
C LEU A 17 2.10 3.97 8.61
N LEU A 18 1.73 5.21 8.89
CA LEU A 18 0.40 5.54 9.42
C LEU A 18 -0.69 5.23 8.38
N MET A 19 -0.47 5.58 7.11
CA MET A 19 -1.39 5.24 6.01
C MET A 19 -1.50 3.72 5.82
N ALA A 20 -0.37 3.00 5.90
CA ALA A 20 -0.35 1.55 5.79
C ALA A 20 -1.13 0.87 6.95
N THR A 21 -0.99 1.37 8.17
CA THR A 21 -1.78 0.86 9.31
C THR A 21 -3.26 1.17 9.17
N ALA A 22 -3.61 2.36 8.67
CA ALA A 22 -5.00 2.70 8.38
C ALA A 22 -5.61 1.78 7.31
N ALA A 23 -4.90 1.52 6.22
CA ALA A 23 -5.34 0.61 5.16
C ALA A 23 -5.49 -0.83 5.68
N LEU A 24 -4.58 -1.32 6.53
CA LEU A 24 -4.69 -2.62 7.19
C LEU A 24 -5.95 -2.73 8.05
N LEU A 25 -6.22 -1.71 8.86
CA LEU A 25 -7.39 -1.69 9.74
C LEU A 25 -8.69 -1.64 8.95
N ILE A 26 -8.77 -0.77 7.94
CA ILE A 26 -9.95 -0.66 7.05
C ILE A 26 -10.18 -2.00 6.33
N GLY A 27 -9.13 -2.59 5.77
CA GLY A 27 -9.20 -3.89 5.11
C GLY A 27 -9.64 -5.00 6.06
N LEU A 28 -9.11 -5.06 7.28
CA LEU A 28 -9.47 -6.05 8.28
C LEU A 28 -10.94 -5.92 8.73
N VAL A 29 -11.39 -4.68 8.98
CA VAL A 29 -12.79 -4.41 9.34
C VAL A 29 -13.72 -4.78 8.19
N GLY A 30 -13.37 -4.43 6.95
CA GLY A 30 -14.17 -4.79 5.76
C GLY A 30 -14.26 -6.30 5.55
N LEU A 31 -13.15 -7.04 5.72
CA LEU A 31 -13.17 -8.50 5.66
C LEU A 31 -13.97 -9.11 6.83
N GLY A 32 -13.86 -8.56 8.02
CA GLY A 32 -14.63 -9.00 9.18
C GLY A 32 -16.13 -8.81 9.00
N THR A 33 -16.55 -7.66 8.51
CA THR A 33 -17.98 -7.39 8.21
C THR A 33 -18.52 -8.29 7.12
N ALA A 34 -17.73 -8.56 6.06
CA ALA A 34 -18.09 -9.51 5.02
C ALA A 34 -18.22 -10.95 5.55
N ALA A 35 -17.33 -11.34 6.47
CA ALA A 35 -17.38 -12.67 7.11
C ALA A 35 -18.64 -12.85 7.98
N ILE A 36 -18.96 -11.85 8.81
CA ILE A 36 -20.13 -11.89 9.71
C ILE A 36 -21.44 -11.83 8.89
N GLY A 37 -21.46 -11.04 7.81
CA GLY A 37 -22.63 -10.90 6.93
C GLY A 37 -22.93 -12.11 6.05
N GLY A 38 -22.12 -13.18 6.09
CA GLY A 38 -22.30 -14.37 5.25
C GLY A 38 -22.14 -14.10 3.74
N GLN A 39 -21.52 -12.99 3.38
CA GLN A 39 -21.42 -12.50 2.00
C GLN A 39 -20.27 -13.14 1.19
N PHE A 40 -19.75 -14.29 1.63
CA PHE A 40 -18.71 -15.03 0.89
C PHE A 40 -19.20 -15.66 -0.42
N LYS A 41 -20.33 -15.22 -0.97
CA LYS A 41 -20.74 -15.59 -2.32
C LYS A 41 -19.91 -14.79 -3.33
N LEU A 42 -18.84 -15.40 -3.79
CA LEU A 42 -17.85 -14.83 -4.75
C LEU A 42 -18.48 -14.30 -6.04
N THR A 43 -19.67 -14.77 -6.42
CA THR A 43 -20.31 -14.45 -7.71
C THR A 43 -21.13 -13.16 -7.71
N GLU A 44 -21.74 -12.79 -6.58
CA GLU A 44 -22.64 -11.62 -6.53
C GLU A 44 -22.00 -10.40 -5.86
N ASN A 45 -21.01 -10.60 -4.97
CA ASN A 45 -20.44 -9.55 -4.14
C ASN A 45 -18.90 -9.44 -4.26
N ALA A 46 -18.35 -9.79 -5.45
CA ALA A 46 -16.90 -9.79 -5.65
C ALA A 46 -16.23 -8.44 -5.25
N ARG A 47 -16.88 -7.30 -5.56
CA ARG A 47 -16.34 -5.98 -5.19
C ARG A 47 -16.25 -5.77 -3.67
N GLN A 48 -17.23 -6.28 -2.91
CA GLN A 48 -17.26 -6.12 -1.45
C GLN A 48 -16.14 -6.91 -0.75
N LEU A 49 -15.62 -7.96 -1.37
CA LEU A 49 -14.50 -8.74 -0.86
C LEU A 49 -13.15 -8.28 -1.43
N VAL A 50 -13.12 -7.94 -2.72
CA VAL A 50 -11.88 -7.58 -3.42
C VAL A 50 -11.30 -6.27 -2.88
N VAL A 51 -12.13 -5.25 -2.63
CA VAL A 51 -11.64 -3.95 -2.14
C VAL A 51 -11.00 -4.05 -0.76
N PRO A 52 -11.65 -4.61 0.29
CA PRO A 52 -11.01 -4.74 1.59
C PRO A 52 -9.82 -5.69 1.58
N LEU A 53 -9.85 -6.76 0.77
CA LEU A 53 -8.70 -7.65 0.62
C LEU A 53 -7.51 -6.94 -0.03
N ALA A 54 -7.75 -6.16 -1.07
CA ALA A 54 -6.74 -5.35 -1.74
C ALA A 54 -6.11 -4.33 -0.79
N LEU A 55 -6.93 -3.61 -0.01
CA LEU A 55 -6.44 -2.67 1.00
C LEU A 55 -5.63 -3.36 2.09
N PHE A 56 -6.08 -4.51 2.55
CA PHE A 56 -5.36 -5.30 3.56
C PHE A 56 -3.99 -5.73 3.04
N LEU A 57 -3.93 -6.30 1.83
CA LEU A 57 -2.67 -6.73 1.22
C LEU A 57 -1.73 -5.55 0.96
N LEU A 58 -2.25 -4.46 0.41
CA LEU A 58 -1.47 -3.26 0.12
C LEU A 58 -0.94 -2.61 1.40
N GLY A 59 -1.76 -2.54 2.44
CA GLY A 59 -1.34 -2.09 3.76
C GLY A 59 -0.25 -2.96 4.36
N LEU A 60 -0.40 -4.30 4.26
CA LEU A 60 0.59 -5.26 4.74
C LEU A 60 1.94 -5.12 4.00
N LEU A 61 1.91 -5.06 2.67
CA LEU A 61 3.11 -4.88 1.86
C LEU A 61 3.82 -3.56 2.18
N SER A 62 3.06 -2.47 2.27
CA SER A 62 3.59 -1.15 2.62
C SER A 62 4.20 -1.14 4.02
N TRP A 63 3.55 -1.79 4.98
CA TRP A 63 4.04 -1.90 6.35
C TRP A 63 5.32 -2.74 6.44
N MET A 64 5.39 -3.87 5.71
CA MET A 64 6.60 -4.70 5.62
C MET A 64 7.79 -3.94 5.04
N LEU A 65 7.57 -3.03 4.09
CA LEU A 65 8.63 -2.19 3.52
C LEU A 65 9.00 -1.00 4.40
N ALA A 66 8.03 -0.36 5.03
CA ALA A 66 8.25 0.86 5.81
C ALA A 66 8.91 0.61 7.16
N ARG A 67 8.47 -0.42 7.89
CA ARG A 67 8.96 -0.71 9.24
C ARG A 67 10.45 -1.02 9.33
N PRO A 68 11.04 -1.90 8.51
CA PRO A 68 12.49 -2.11 8.51
C PRO A 68 13.27 -0.88 8.09
N ARG A 69 12.76 -0.07 7.15
CA ARG A 69 13.41 1.18 6.73
C ARG A 69 13.49 2.22 7.84
N LEU A 70 12.51 2.25 8.74
CA LEU A 70 12.57 3.08 9.94
C LEU A 70 13.72 2.68 10.88
N ARG A 71 14.05 1.38 10.93
CA ARG A 71 15.13 0.86 11.79
C ARG A 71 16.52 1.03 11.14
N LEU A 72 16.61 0.83 9.82
CA LEU A 72 17.87 0.86 9.06
C LEU A 72 18.21 2.25 8.51
N GLY A 73 17.30 3.21 8.60
CA GLY A 73 17.39 4.47 7.88
C GLY A 73 16.82 4.34 6.46
N SER A 74 16.64 5.50 5.78
CA SER A 74 15.98 5.56 4.46
C SER A 74 16.69 4.78 3.34
N ASP A 75 17.95 4.37 3.58
CA ASP A 75 18.84 3.82 2.55
C ASP A 75 19.03 2.29 2.62
N GLY A 76 18.42 1.62 3.60
CA GLY A 76 18.56 0.17 3.78
C GLY A 76 17.87 -0.65 2.69
N VAL A 77 18.53 -1.70 2.17
CA VAL A 77 17.91 -2.75 1.36
C VAL A 77 17.14 -3.70 2.28
N VAL A 78 15.84 -3.81 2.06
CA VAL A 78 14.92 -4.49 3.00
C VAL A 78 14.50 -5.87 2.54
N ALA A 79 14.61 -6.16 1.24
CA ALA A 79 14.13 -7.40 0.66
C ALA A 79 15.05 -7.94 -0.44
N SER A 80 14.97 -9.25 -0.70
CA SER A 80 15.64 -9.88 -1.84
C SER A 80 15.10 -9.36 -3.18
N LYS A 81 15.92 -9.47 -4.25
CA LYS A 81 15.55 -9.01 -5.60
C LYS A 81 14.16 -9.48 -6.07
N PRO A 82 13.83 -10.80 -6.01
CA PRO A 82 12.53 -11.25 -6.49
C PRO A 82 11.38 -10.72 -5.66
N VAL A 83 11.55 -10.61 -4.35
CA VAL A 83 10.51 -10.05 -3.46
C VAL A 83 10.30 -8.56 -3.73
N SER A 84 11.38 -7.80 -3.92
CA SER A 84 11.28 -6.37 -4.25
C SER A 84 10.60 -6.15 -5.60
N GLY A 85 10.88 -6.99 -6.59
CA GLY A 85 10.22 -6.96 -7.90
C GLY A 85 8.73 -7.26 -7.82
N SER A 86 8.37 -8.31 -7.08
CA SER A 86 6.97 -8.67 -6.86
C SER A 86 6.19 -7.56 -6.16
N ILE A 87 6.78 -6.94 -5.13
CA ILE A 87 6.14 -5.82 -4.41
C ILE A 87 5.97 -4.61 -5.34
N ALA A 88 6.97 -4.30 -6.18
CA ALA A 88 6.87 -3.21 -7.13
C ALA A 88 5.75 -3.42 -8.15
N LEU A 89 5.65 -4.62 -8.72
CA LEU A 89 4.59 -4.99 -9.66
C LEU A 89 3.20 -4.96 -9.01
N CYS A 90 3.05 -5.53 -7.82
CA CYS A 90 1.80 -5.46 -7.07
C CYS A 90 1.40 -4.02 -6.76
N GLY A 91 2.34 -3.18 -6.33
CA GLY A 91 2.08 -1.78 -6.04
C GLY A 91 1.60 -1.01 -7.27
N LEU A 92 2.27 -1.22 -8.42
CA LEU A 92 1.88 -0.61 -9.69
C LEU A 92 0.48 -1.07 -10.12
N PHE A 93 0.21 -2.38 -10.03
CA PHE A 93 -1.09 -2.95 -10.37
C PHE A 93 -2.22 -2.33 -9.52
N PHE A 94 -2.04 -2.25 -8.21
CA PHE A 94 -3.03 -1.65 -7.32
C PHE A 94 -3.23 -0.15 -7.57
N ALA A 95 -2.15 0.60 -7.85
CA ALA A 95 -2.26 2.01 -8.19
C ALA A 95 -3.05 2.23 -9.48
N MET A 96 -2.78 1.45 -10.51
CA MET A 96 -3.50 1.51 -11.80
C MET A 96 -4.97 1.11 -11.64
N PHE A 97 -5.23 0.01 -10.92
CA PHE A 97 -6.59 -0.46 -10.69
C PHE A 97 -7.41 0.57 -9.90
N ALA A 98 -6.88 1.11 -8.80
CA ALA A 98 -7.57 2.11 -8.00
C ALA A 98 -7.81 3.41 -8.77
N SER A 99 -6.87 3.81 -9.65
CA SER A 99 -7.04 4.98 -10.52
C SER A 99 -8.15 4.75 -11.56
N ALA A 100 -8.19 3.58 -12.17
CA ALA A 100 -9.24 3.22 -13.14
C ALA A 100 -10.63 3.19 -12.48
N GLU A 101 -10.76 2.55 -11.31
CA GLU A 101 -12.00 2.52 -10.54
C GLU A 101 -12.47 3.93 -10.13
N LEU A 102 -11.54 4.81 -9.74
CA LEU A 102 -11.87 6.18 -9.41
C LEU A 102 -12.37 6.96 -10.64
N VAL A 103 -11.70 6.81 -11.79
CA VAL A 103 -12.10 7.47 -13.04
C VAL A 103 -13.47 6.99 -13.50
N THR A 104 -13.73 5.68 -13.47
CA THR A 104 -15.04 5.13 -13.85
C THR A 104 -16.13 5.59 -12.89
N ALA A 105 -15.88 5.62 -11.58
CA ALA A 105 -16.84 6.11 -10.59
C ALA A 105 -17.19 7.59 -10.82
N ILE A 106 -16.21 8.44 -11.15
CA ILE A 106 -16.44 9.85 -11.47
C ILE A 106 -17.20 10.00 -12.79
N ALA A 107 -16.90 9.18 -13.79
CA ALA A 107 -17.57 9.22 -15.09
C ALA A 107 -19.06 8.81 -14.99
N ASP A 108 -19.35 7.77 -14.19
CA ASP A 108 -20.71 7.21 -14.05
C ASP A 108 -21.58 8.05 -13.10
N ALA A 109 -21.04 8.49 -11.97
CA ALA A 109 -21.79 9.19 -10.92
C ALA A 109 -21.58 10.71 -10.91
N GLY A 110 -20.69 11.23 -11.73
CA GLY A 110 -20.36 12.65 -11.81
C GLY A 110 -19.85 13.22 -10.47
N LEU A 111 -20.30 14.45 -10.17
CA LEU A 111 -19.88 15.15 -8.96
C LEU A 111 -20.29 14.44 -7.65
N VAL A 112 -21.31 13.60 -7.68
CA VAL A 112 -21.80 12.86 -6.51
C VAL A 112 -20.78 11.87 -6.00
N ALA A 113 -19.98 11.25 -6.89
CA ALA A 113 -18.90 10.35 -6.49
C ALA A 113 -17.76 11.06 -5.74
N ILE A 114 -17.55 12.34 -6.04
CA ILE A 114 -16.55 13.17 -5.34
C ILE A 114 -17.01 13.49 -3.90
N LEU A 115 -18.31 13.55 -3.68
CA LEU A 115 -18.90 13.78 -2.37
C LEU A 115 -18.92 12.52 -1.49
N ASP A 116 -18.69 11.33 -2.06
CA ASP A 116 -18.49 10.11 -1.29
C ASP A 116 -17.06 10.05 -0.74
N VAL A 117 -16.90 10.63 0.46
CA VAL A 117 -15.62 10.73 1.17
C VAL A 117 -14.99 9.36 1.40
N SER A 118 -15.80 8.30 1.58
CA SER A 118 -15.32 6.95 1.83
C SER A 118 -14.64 6.37 0.59
N LEU A 119 -15.25 6.52 -0.56
CA LEU A 119 -14.71 6.07 -1.85
C LEU A 119 -13.42 6.82 -2.20
N MET A 120 -13.40 8.14 -2.01
CA MET A 120 -12.21 8.95 -2.23
C MET A 120 -11.06 8.55 -1.29
N LEU A 121 -11.35 8.33 -0.03
CA LEU A 121 -10.33 7.95 0.96
C LEU A 121 -9.70 6.60 0.60
N VAL A 122 -10.51 5.61 0.25
CA VAL A 122 -10.06 4.27 -0.16
C VAL A 122 -9.21 4.34 -1.43
N ALA A 123 -9.67 5.10 -2.44
CA ALA A 123 -8.94 5.27 -3.69
C ALA A 123 -7.60 5.97 -3.48
N LEU A 124 -7.57 7.07 -2.72
CA LEU A 124 -6.35 7.81 -2.41
C LEU A 124 -5.35 6.95 -1.62
N LEU A 125 -5.81 6.22 -0.60
CA LEU A 125 -4.96 5.30 0.14
C LEU A 125 -4.35 4.25 -0.79
N SER A 126 -5.15 3.65 -1.67
CA SER A 126 -4.69 2.62 -2.60
C SER A 126 -3.69 3.16 -3.61
N ILE A 127 -3.93 4.36 -4.16
CA ILE A 127 -3.02 5.00 -5.12
C ILE A 127 -1.69 5.35 -4.44
N VAL A 128 -1.73 6.04 -3.30
CA VAL A 128 -0.51 6.49 -2.61
C VAL A 128 0.33 5.32 -2.15
N LEU A 129 -0.28 4.31 -1.52
CA LEU A 129 0.45 3.13 -1.06
C LEU A 129 0.93 2.26 -2.21
N GLY A 130 0.16 2.15 -3.30
CA GLY A 130 0.55 1.43 -4.51
C GLY A 130 1.76 2.07 -5.17
N VAL A 131 1.76 3.39 -5.38
CA VAL A 131 2.91 4.14 -5.90
C VAL A 131 4.12 4.02 -4.97
N TRP A 132 3.91 4.11 -3.67
CA TRP A 132 4.96 3.90 -2.68
C TRP A 132 5.59 2.51 -2.81
N CYS A 133 4.81 1.44 -2.89
CA CYS A 133 5.33 0.08 -3.06
C CYS A 133 6.08 -0.07 -4.38
N ALA A 134 5.59 0.54 -5.47
CA ALA A 134 6.27 0.53 -6.76
C ALA A 134 7.63 1.22 -6.68
N VAL A 135 7.69 2.43 -6.15
CA VAL A 135 8.93 3.21 -6.02
C VAL A 135 9.91 2.56 -5.05
N ALA A 136 9.44 2.10 -3.90
CA ALA A 136 10.28 1.47 -2.90
C ALA A 136 10.82 0.10 -3.35
N GLY A 137 10.01 -0.67 -4.06
CA GLY A 137 10.39 -1.96 -4.63
C GLY A 137 11.43 -1.80 -5.74
N THR A 138 11.21 -0.90 -6.68
CA THR A 138 12.18 -0.59 -7.76
C THR A 138 13.48 -0.01 -7.21
N GLY A 139 13.42 0.87 -6.22
CA GLY A 139 14.59 1.41 -5.54
C GLY A 139 15.46 0.31 -4.89
N ASN A 140 14.83 -0.68 -4.27
CA ASN A 140 15.55 -1.85 -3.71
C ASN A 140 16.18 -2.71 -4.81
N LEU A 141 15.48 -2.92 -5.95
CA LEU A 141 16.02 -3.66 -7.09
C LEU A 141 17.28 -3.00 -7.66
N LEU A 142 17.24 -1.70 -7.89
CA LEU A 142 18.37 -0.94 -8.44
C LEU A 142 19.57 -0.97 -7.50
N ARG A 143 19.36 -0.80 -6.19
CA ARG A 143 20.45 -0.84 -5.20
C ARG A 143 21.07 -2.24 -5.08
N SER A 144 20.26 -3.29 -5.17
CA SER A 144 20.77 -4.66 -5.10
C SER A 144 21.50 -5.08 -6.38
N SER A 145 21.28 -4.39 -7.52
CA SER A 145 21.97 -4.67 -8.80
C SER A 145 23.35 -3.97 -8.87
N HIS A 146 23.53 -2.86 -8.15
CA HIS A 146 24.76 -2.07 -8.20
C HIS A 146 25.82 -2.52 -7.19
N GLY A 147 25.62 -3.70 -6.54
CA GLY A 147 26.68 -4.39 -5.79
C GLY A 147 27.41 -3.50 -4.79
N VAL A 148 26.68 -2.74 -3.94
CA VAL A 148 27.32 -2.06 -2.83
C VAL A 148 27.85 -3.14 -1.90
N PRO A 149 29.20 -3.29 -1.76
CA PRO A 149 29.77 -4.25 -0.83
C PRO A 149 29.31 -3.91 0.59
N ARG A 150 28.99 -4.94 1.35
CA ARG A 150 28.58 -4.87 2.75
C ARG A 150 29.74 -4.47 3.64
#